data_1365943a1e5c59f8776ad788641d4233
#
_entry.id   1365943a1e5c59f8776ad788641d4233
#
_cell.length_a   1.000
_cell.length_b   1.000
_cell.length_c   1.000
_cell.angle_alpha   90.00
_cell.angle_beta   90.00
_cell.angle_gamma   90.00
#
_symmetry.space_group_name_H-M   'P 1'
#
loop_
_entity.id
_entity.type
_entity.pdbx_description
1 polymer ?
#
loop_
_entity_poly.entity_id
_entity_poly.type
_entity_poly.pdbx_seq_one_letter_code
_entity_poly.pdbx_strand_id
1 'polypeptide(L)'
;MRTDREASVIVRRGEQVLMLHRVPDDYWHVVAGVVEPDESFAEAAARELLEETGLHAALADLAMPQTYAVPEMLRHEYGPGILEVTIGNFSVEVAPAWEPTLNEEHDRYRWCGLSEATLLEHWPETMEILGALVAPKLEAR
;
A
#
# COMPACT_ATOMS: atom_id res chain seq x y z
N MET A 1 -7.79 1.07 -17.76
CA MET A 1 -8.82 0.58 -16.83
C MET A 1 -8.20 -0.21 -15.69
N ARG A 2 -8.78 -0.11 -14.51
CA ARG A 2 -8.30 -0.86 -13.36
C ARG A 2 -8.66 -2.33 -13.49
N THR A 3 -7.78 -3.20 -13.01
CA THR A 3 -8.02 -4.64 -12.98
C THR A 3 -8.74 -5.03 -11.68
N ASP A 4 -8.95 -6.32 -11.46
CA ASP A 4 -9.55 -6.85 -10.24
C ASP A 4 -8.52 -7.17 -9.14
N ARG A 5 -7.27 -6.69 -9.29
CA ARG A 5 -6.20 -6.95 -8.33
C ARG A 5 -5.42 -5.68 -8.04
N GLU A 6 -5.06 -5.50 -6.78
CA GLU A 6 -4.23 -4.39 -6.31
C GLU A 6 -3.16 -4.92 -5.38
N ALA A 7 -2.07 -4.17 -5.24
CA ALA A 7 -0.99 -4.51 -4.32
C ALA A 7 -0.63 -3.30 -3.50
N SER A 8 -0.32 -3.50 -2.21
CA SER A 8 0.17 -2.44 -1.35
C SER A 8 1.46 -2.90 -0.66
N VAL A 9 2.30 -1.93 -0.29
CA VAL A 9 3.58 -2.20 0.38
C VAL A 9 3.69 -1.31 1.61
N ILE A 10 3.84 -1.94 2.77
CA ILE A 10 4.14 -1.26 4.01
C ILE A 10 5.67 -1.13 4.08
N VAL A 11 6.18 0.08 3.90
CA VAL A 11 7.62 0.35 3.96
C VAL A 11 7.96 0.74 5.40
N ARG A 12 8.77 -0.06 6.06
CA ARG A 12 9.09 0.11 7.47
C ARG A 12 10.54 0.52 7.68
N ARG A 13 10.71 1.47 8.59
CA ARG A 13 12.03 1.88 9.08
C ARG A 13 11.97 1.78 10.60
N GLY A 14 12.42 0.62 11.12
CA GLY A 14 12.21 0.32 12.52
C GLY A 14 10.73 0.26 12.85
N GLU A 15 10.26 1.09 13.76
CA GLU A 15 8.84 1.14 14.14
C GLU A 15 8.04 2.16 13.36
N GLN A 16 8.66 2.81 12.38
CA GLN A 16 7.98 3.81 11.55
C GLN A 16 7.56 3.23 10.21
N VAL A 17 6.48 3.78 9.67
CA VAL A 17 5.93 3.42 8.36
C VAL A 17 5.94 4.64 7.47
N LEU A 18 6.30 4.43 6.20
CA LEU A 18 6.29 5.49 5.20
C LEU A 18 4.87 5.76 4.74
N MET A 19 4.43 7.01 4.87
CA MET A 19 3.16 7.49 4.35
C MET A 19 3.44 8.52 3.27
N LEU A 20 2.75 8.39 2.14
CA LEU A 20 2.90 9.28 0.97
C LEU A 20 1.65 10.13 0.82
N HIS A 21 1.84 11.42 0.51
CA HIS A 21 0.71 12.31 0.22
C HIS A 21 0.45 12.33 -1.27
N ARG A 22 -0.73 11.87 -1.67
CA ARG A 22 -1.13 11.80 -3.08
C ARG A 22 -1.69 13.13 -3.53
N VAL A 23 -1.07 13.72 -4.56
CA VAL A 23 -1.42 15.05 -5.04
C VAL A 23 -2.79 15.11 -5.73
N PRO A 24 -3.10 14.18 -6.67
CA PRO A 24 -4.36 14.31 -7.41
C PRO A 24 -5.62 14.25 -6.53
N ASP A 25 -5.56 13.49 -5.43
CA ASP A 25 -6.74 13.20 -4.61
C ASP A 25 -6.65 13.77 -3.20
N ASP A 26 -5.52 14.36 -2.84
CA ASP A 26 -5.28 14.97 -1.53
C ASP A 26 -5.56 14.03 -0.35
N TYR A 27 -4.86 12.89 -0.31
CA TYR A 27 -4.94 12.00 0.84
C TYR A 27 -3.60 11.31 1.10
N TRP A 28 -3.45 10.72 2.30
CA TRP A 28 -2.26 9.99 2.72
C TRP A 28 -2.49 8.49 2.57
N HIS A 29 -1.47 7.80 2.08
CA HIS A 29 -1.56 6.38 1.78
C HIS A 29 -0.18 5.74 1.77
N VAL A 30 -0.12 4.42 1.94
CA VAL A 30 1.12 3.66 1.74
C VAL A 30 1.37 3.46 0.25
N VAL A 31 2.51 2.87 -0.12
CA VAL A 31 2.78 2.50 -1.51
C VAL A 31 1.71 1.53 -1.99
N ALA A 32 1.11 1.79 -3.13
CA ALA A 32 0.07 0.91 -3.68
C ALA A 32 -0.19 1.19 -5.16
N GLY A 33 -0.77 0.21 -5.83
CA GLY A 33 -1.21 0.37 -7.22
C GLY A 33 -1.92 -0.86 -7.75
N VAL A 34 -2.40 -0.74 -8.98
CA VAL A 34 -3.14 -1.78 -9.68
C VAL A 34 -2.15 -2.85 -10.17
N VAL A 35 -2.54 -4.11 -10.03
CA VAL A 35 -1.80 -5.23 -10.63
C VAL A 35 -2.23 -5.35 -12.10
N GLU A 36 -1.27 -5.27 -13.02
CA GLU A 36 -1.53 -5.40 -14.45
C GLU A 36 -1.91 -6.84 -14.80
N PRO A 37 -2.62 -7.06 -15.94
CA PRO A 37 -3.15 -8.39 -16.27
C PRO A 37 -2.11 -9.52 -16.29
N ASP A 38 -0.87 -9.23 -16.66
CA ASP A 38 0.19 -10.23 -16.77
C ASP A 38 1.15 -10.23 -15.59
N GLU A 39 0.86 -9.45 -14.56
CA GLU A 39 1.70 -9.40 -13.36
C GLU A 39 1.17 -10.29 -12.25
N SER A 40 2.08 -10.79 -11.40
CA SER A 40 1.69 -11.32 -10.10
C SER A 40 1.53 -10.17 -9.11
N PHE A 41 0.93 -10.43 -7.97
CA PHE A 41 0.85 -9.44 -6.88
C PHE A 41 2.25 -8.96 -6.48
N ALA A 42 3.21 -9.87 -6.34
CA ALA A 42 4.58 -9.53 -5.94
C ALA A 42 5.28 -8.66 -6.98
N GLU A 43 5.08 -8.95 -8.26
CA GLU A 43 5.65 -8.14 -9.34
C GLU A 43 5.10 -6.73 -9.34
N ALA A 44 3.78 -6.59 -9.17
CA ALA A 44 3.14 -5.28 -9.12
C ALA A 44 3.62 -4.50 -7.89
N ALA A 45 3.70 -5.16 -6.74
CA ALA A 45 4.19 -4.53 -5.51
C ALA A 45 5.60 -3.98 -5.69
N ALA A 46 6.50 -4.77 -6.29
CA ALA A 46 7.87 -4.35 -6.54
C ALA A 46 7.94 -3.18 -7.52
N ARG A 47 7.13 -3.21 -8.57
CA ARG A 47 7.07 -2.13 -9.56
C ARG A 47 6.58 -0.83 -8.94
N GLU A 48 5.49 -0.89 -8.18
CA GLU A 48 4.93 0.29 -7.53
C GLU A 48 5.90 0.89 -6.50
N LEU A 49 6.60 0.03 -5.75
CA LEU A 49 7.61 0.47 -4.81
C LEU A 49 8.71 1.26 -5.52
N LEU A 50 9.20 0.75 -6.64
CA LEU A 50 10.23 1.42 -7.42
C LEU A 50 9.72 2.74 -7.99
N GLU A 51 8.52 2.75 -8.57
CA GLU A 51 7.94 3.95 -9.18
C GLU A 51 7.68 5.04 -8.14
N GLU A 52 7.15 4.68 -6.97
CA GLU A 52 6.71 5.66 -5.99
C GLU A 52 7.80 6.08 -5.01
N THR A 53 8.84 5.29 -4.81
CA THR A 53 9.88 5.60 -3.82
C THR A 53 11.31 5.51 -4.34
N GLY A 54 11.52 4.93 -5.51
CA GLY A 54 12.86 4.68 -6.03
C GLY A 54 13.56 3.45 -5.44
N LEU A 55 12.88 2.70 -4.57
CA LEU A 55 13.49 1.54 -3.91
C LEU A 55 13.30 0.27 -4.73
N HIS A 56 14.41 -0.44 -4.95
CA HIS A 56 14.40 -1.78 -5.52
C HIS A 56 14.85 -2.75 -4.45
N ALA A 57 13.95 -3.59 -3.96
CA ALA A 57 14.24 -4.50 -2.86
C ALA A 57 13.31 -5.71 -2.91
N ALA A 58 13.72 -6.80 -2.27
CA ALA A 58 12.88 -7.97 -2.10
C ALA A 58 11.81 -7.68 -1.05
N LEU A 59 10.59 -8.11 -1.33
CA LEU A 59 9.43 -7.85 -0.47
C LEU A 59 9.03 -9.12 0.28
N ALA A 60 8.49 -8.94 1.49
CA ALA A 60 7.86 -10.01 2.24
C ALA A 60 6.35 -9.97 1.99
N ASP A 61 5.75 -11.11 1.68
CA ASP A 61 4.31 -11.24 1.55
C ASP A 61 3.74 -11.36 2.97
N LEU A 62 2.84 -10.46 3.34
CA LEU A 62 2.24 -10.46 4.67
C LEU A 62 1.22 -11.59 4.86
N ALA A 63 0.82 -12.25 3.77
CA ALA A 63 -0.18 -13.32 3.78
C ALA A 63 -1.50 -12.85 4.42
N MET A 64 -1.89 -11.62 4.16
CA MET A 64 -3.13 -11.01 4.61
C MET A 64 -3.90 -10.46 3.42
N PRO A 65 -4.42 -11.33 2.54
CA PRO A 65 -5.18 -10.87 1.38
C PRO A 65 -6.51 -10.28 1.82
N GLN A 66 -6.98 -9.30 1.06
CA GLN A 66 -8.25 -8.63 1.34
C GLN A 66 -9.04 -8.50 0.05
N THR A 67 -10.36 -8.34 0.19
CA THR A 67 -11.22 -8.07 -0.95
C THR A 67 -12.13 -6.91 -0.60
N TYR A 68 -12.55 -6.16 -1.63
CA TYR A 68 -13.60 -5.17 -1.46
C TYR A 68 -14.51 -5.15 -2.69
N ALA A 69 -15.77 -4.82 -2.47
CA ALA A 69 -16.73 -4.68 -3.56
C ALA A 69 -16.54 -3.32 -4.24
N VAL A 70 -16.55 -3.31 -5.56
CA VAL A 70 -16.48 -2.06 -6.32
C VAL A 70 -17.84 -1.35 -6.23
N PRO A 71 -17.90 -0.12 -5.69
CA PRO A 71 -19.15 0.63 -5.66
C PRO A 71 -19.70 0.81 -7.06
N GLU A 72 -21.01 0.69 -7.20
CA GLU A 72 -21.67 0.74 -8.52
C GLU A 72 -21.28 2.00 -9.30
N MET A 73 -21.22 3.15 -8.64
CA MET A 73 -20.86 4.43 -9.27
C MET A 73 -19.44 4.48 -9.80
N LEU A 74 -18.54 3.58 -9.35
CA LEU A 74 -17.14 3.55 -9.75
C LEU A 74 -16.82 2.44 -10.75
N ARG A 75 -17.79 1.60 -11.09
CA ARG A 75 -17.55 0.44 -11.99
C ARG A 75 -17.01 0.83 -13.36
N HIS A 76 -17.30 2.04 -13.80
CA HIS A 76 -16.80 2.55 -15.09
C HIS A 76 -15.27 2.72 -15.10
N GLU A 77 -14.62 2.76 -13.95
CA GLU A 77 -13.16 2.87 -13.83
C GLU A 77 -12.46 1.52 -13.93
N TYR A 78 -13.21 0.43 -13.88
CA TYR A 78 -12.70 -0.93 -13.87
C TYR A 78 -12.99 -1.64 -15.18
N GLY A 79 -12.28 -2.74 -15.45
CA GLY A 79 -12.53 -3.57 -16.60
C GLY A 79 -13.94 -4.17 -16.57
N PRO A 80 -14.47 -4.62 -17.72
CA PRO A 80 -15.82 -5.18 -17.79
C PRO A 80 -16.02 -6.35 -16.85
N GLY A 81 -17.15 -6.34 -16.11
CA GLY A 81 -17.51 -7.44 -15.23
C GLY A 81 -16.78 -7.50 -13.90
N ILE A 82 -15.95 -6.53 -13.60
CA ILE A 82 -15.23 -6.50 -12.32
C ILE A 82 -16.14 -5.94 -11.24
N LEU A 83 -16.54 -6.79 -10.30
CA LEU A 83 -17.41 -6.42 -9.19
C LEU A 83 -16.68 -6.46 -7.84
N GLU A 84 -15.52 -7.11 -7.79
CA GLU A 84 -14.74 -7.27 -6.56
C GLU A 84 -13.26 -7.19 -6.89
N VAL A 85 -12.49 -6.60 -5.97
CA VAL A 85 -11.03 -6.45 -6.10
C VAL A 85 -10.35 -7.20 -4.97
N THR A 86 -9.27 -7.90 -5.30
CA THR A 86 -8.40 -8.57 -4.32
C THR A 86 -7.14 -7.74 -4.13
N ILE A 87 -6.76 -7.54 -2.87
CA ILE A 87 -5.55 -6.79 -2.52
C ILE A 87 -4.51 -7.76 -1.94
N GLY A 88 -3.30 -7.74 -2.49
CA GLY A 88 -2.14 -8.39 -1.90
C GLY A 88 -1.35 -7.38 -1.09
N ASN A 89 -0.98 -7.74 0.14
CA ASN A 89 -0.29 -6.84 1.06
C ASN A 89 1.12 -7.33 1.34
N PHE A 90 2.10 -6.44 1.19
CA PHE A 90 3.52 -6.74 1.31
C PHE A 90 4.19 -5.77 2.26
N SER A 91 5.41 -6.12 2.70
CA SER A 91 6.22 -5.22 3.52
C SER A 91 7.68 -5.28 3.11
N VAL A 92 8.42 -4.23 3.45
CA VAL A 92 9.85 -4.17 3.28
C VAL A 92 10.44 -3.35 4.43
N GLU A 93 11.59 -3.78 4.94
CA GLU A 93 12.33 -3.04 5.96
C GLU A 93 13.44 -2.27 5.27
N VAL A 94 13.58 -0.97 5.54
CA VAL A 94 14.64 -0.14 4.96
C VAL A 94 15.65 0.29 6.02
N ALA A 95 16.85 0.65 5.56
CA ALA A 95 17.91 1.14 6.43
C ALA A 95 17.52 2.47 7.11
N PRO A 96 18.03 2.76 8.30
CA PRO A 96 17.66 3.98 9.03
C PRO A 96 17.92 5.28 8.27
N ALA A 97 18.90 5.30 7.39
CA ALA A 97 19.24 6.51 6.63
C ALA A 97 18.56 6.61 5.28
N TRP A 98 17.79 5.60 4.90
CA TRP A 98 17.12 5.60 3.59
C TRP A 98 15.94 6.58 3.58
N GLU A 99 15.83 7.36 2.49
CA GLU A 99 14.70 8.26 2.25
C GLU A 99 14.19 8.04 0.83
N PRO A 100 12.89 8.16 0.60
CA PRO A 100 12.33 7.91 -0.73
C PRO A 100 12.62 9.05 -1.72
N THR A 101 12.63 8.68 -3.01
CA THR A 101 12.60 9.63 -4.11
C THR A 101 11.21 9.55 -4.71
N LEU A 102 10.42 10.62 -4.56
CA LEU A 102 9.02 10.64 -4.99
C LEU A 102 8.87 10.87 -6.49
N ASN A 103 7.77 10.36 -7.06
CA ASN A 103 7.38 10.66 -8.43
C ASN A 103 6.34 11.81 -8.41
N GLU A 104 5.77 12.13 -9.58
CA GLU A 104 4.84 13.25 -9.72
C GLU A 104 3.47 13.01 -9.08
N GLU A 105 3.15 11.78 -8.69
CA GLU A 105 1.89 11.47 -8.03
C GLU A 105 1.87 11.84 -6.55
N HIS A 106 3.04 12.04 -5.97
CA HIS A 106 3.19 12.32 -4.54
C HIS A 106 4.08 13.55 -4.35
N ASP A 107 3.65 14.50 -3.53
CA ASP A 107 4.40 15.75 -3.32
C ASP A 107 5.21 15.76 -2.02
N ARG A 108 4.92 14.86 -1.09
CA ARG A 108 5.62 14.81 0.21
C ARG A 108 5.37 13.47 0.89
N TYR A 109 6.16 13.20 1.93
CA TYR A 109 6.04 11.95 2.69
C TYR A 109 6.27 12.22 4.16
N ARG A 110 5.86 11.25 4.99
CA ARG A 110 6.09 11.27 6.44
C ARG A 110 6.44 9.87 6.91
N TRP A 111 7.32 9.81 7.91
CA TRP A 111 7.57 8.59 8.65
C TRP A 111 6.70 8.64 9.91
N CYS A 112 5.81 7.69 10.07
CA CYS A 112 4.82 7.65 11.14
C CYS A 112 4.94 6.36 11.94
N GLY A 113 4.73 6.42 13.26
CA GLY A 113 4.53 5.19 14.02
C GLY A 113 3.29 4.47 13.51
N LEU A 114 3.16 3.16 13.79
CA LEU A 114 2.04 2.37 13.28
C LEU A 114 0.67 2.94 13.67
N SER A 115 0.53 3.39 14.92
CA SER A 115 -0.76 3.98 15.37
C SER A 115 -1.08 5.26 14.64
N GLU A 116 -0.08 6.13 14.45
CA GLU A 116 -0.27 7.38 13.70
C GLU A 116 -0.60 7.09 12.23
N ALA A 117 0.13 6.15 11.63
CA ALA A 117 -0.10 5.76 10.24
C ALA A 117 -1.52 5.24 10.04
N THR A 118 -2.03 4.43 10.99
CA THR A 118 -3.38 3.90 10.93
C THR A 118 -4.42 5.02 10.91
N LEU A 119 -4.21 6.07 11.71
CA LEU A 119 -5.12 7.22 11.75
C LEU A 119 -5.02 8.09 10.51
N LEU A 120 -3.83 8.16 9.91
CA LEU A 120 -3.58 9.01 8.75
C LEU A 120 -4.04 8.36 7.44
N GLU A 121 -4.03 7.03 7.38
CA GLU A 121 -4.33 6.28 6.17
C GLU A 121 -5.76 6.53 5.68
N HIS A 122 -5.89 6.76 4.38
CA HIS A 122 -7.18 7.06 3.76
C HIS A 122 -8.07 5.83 3.57
N TRP A 123 -7.49 4.68 3.20
CA TRP A 123 -8.27 3.50 2.82
C TRP A 123 -8.51 2.54 3.99
N PRO A 124 -9.79 2.12 4.21
CA PRO A 124 -10.13 1.23 5.32
C PRO A 124 -9.36 -0.09 5.31
N GLU A 125 -9.14 -0.68 4.13
CA GLU A 125 -8.43 -1.95 4.00
C GLU A 125 -7.00 -1.82 4.52
N THR A 126 -6.30 -0.75 4.15
CA THR A 126 -4.93 -0.52 4.60
C THR A 126 -4.89 -0.17 6.09
N MET A 127 -5.90 0.55 6.60
CA MET A 127 -6.01 0.79 8.04
C MET A 127 -6.06 -0.53 8.81
N GLU A 128 -6.80 -1.50 8.30
CA GLU A 128 -6.92 -2.83 8.91
C GLU A 128 -5.57 -3.54 8.96
N ILE A 129 -4.79 -3.49 7.88
CA ILE A 129 -3.46 -4.10 7.82
C ILE A 129 -2.51 -3.43 8.82
N LEU A 130 -2.49 -2.10 8.83
CA LEU A 130 -1.64 -1.34 9.77
C LEU A 130 -2.00 -1.66 11.22
N GLY A 131 -3.30 -1.73 11.50
CA GLY A 131 -3.79 -2.09 12.82
C GLY A 131 -3.38 -3.50 13.24
N ALA A 132 -3.43 -4.44 12.32
CA ALA A 132 -3.03 -5.83 12.58
C ALA A 132 -1.54 -5.95 12.89
N LEU A 133 -0.70 -5.08 12.32
CA LEU A 133 0.73 -5.06 12.60
C LEU A 133 1.05 -4.53 14.01
N VAL A 134 0.17 -3.72 14.57
CA VAL A 134 0.30 -3.25 15.96
C VAL A 134 -0.12 -4.33 16.96
N ALA A 135 -1.25 -5.01 16.70
CA ALA A 135 -1.87 -5.96 17.62
C ALA A 135 -0.94 -7.09 18.11
N PRO A 136 -0.18 -7.79 17.24
CA PRO A 136 0.68 -8.89 17.70
C PRO A 136 1.73 -8.44 18.72
N LYS A 137 2.17 -7.20 18.63
CA LYS A 137 3.14 -6.65 19.55
C LYS A 137 2.58 -6.50 20.96
N LEU A 138 1.30 -6.19 21.08
CA LEU A 138 0.61 -6.11 22.36
C LEU A 138 0.36 -7.50 22.93
N GLU A 139 0.03 -8.46 22.10
CA GLU A 139 -0.22 -9.84 22.52
C GLU A 139 1.04 -10.55 22.99
N ALA A 140 2.20 -10.18 22.49
CA ALA A 140 3.47 -10.81 22.84
C ALA A 140 3.91 -10.54 24.27
N ARG A 141 3.19 -9.71 24.99
CA ARG A 141 3.46 -9.41 26.39
C ARG A 141 2.74 -10.41 27.31
#